data_3db8e8ae08ed7563d2533145504c8a78
#
_entry.id   3db8e8ae08ed7563d2533145504c8a78
#
_cell.length_a   1.000
_cell.length_b   1.000
_cell.length_c   1.000
_cell.angle_alpha   90.00
_cell.angle_beta   90.00
_cell.angle_gamma   90.00
#
_symmetry.space_group_name_H-M   'P 1'
#
loop_
_entity.id
_entity.type
_entity.pdbx_description
1 polymer ?
#
loop_
_entity_poly.entity_id
_entity_poly.type
_entity_poly.pdbx_seq_one_letter_code
_entity_poly.pdbx_strand_id
1 'polypeptide(L)'
;MAVYIIPIFIVFVLVFSLFKKINAYDSFVAGAKQSIDLCINTFPYLVAIFSIVELLQASGLSLVISNLASPIFKIFGIPSELTEFLIIRPFTGSGSIGMLSNIFSIYGPDSFISKCACVIMSCSETTFYVVAVYFSTTKIKKLRYVIPVCLISAFLGSVIACALCRIMWIIFCNKLLSVRQFQNHLHYLKSMALE
;
A
#
# COMPACT_ATOMS: atom_id res chain seq x y z
N MET A 1 9.16 14.91 -9.12
CA MET A 1 8.17 15.97 -8.88
C MET A 1 7.45 15.83 -7.54
N ALA A 2 7.07 14.63 -7.10
CA ALA A 2 6.39 14.42 -5.80
C ALA A 2 7.16 14.93 -4.56
N VAL A 3 8.49 14.91 -4.60
CA VAL A 3 9.37 15.34 -3.48
C VAL A 3 9.15 16.80 -3.08
N TYR A 4 8.75 17.66 -4.01
CA TYR A 4 8.55 19.10 -3.74
C TYR A 4 7.15 19.44 -3.23
N ILE A 5 6.19 18.53 -3.28
CA ILE A 5 4.79 18.80 -2.88
C ILE A 5 4.72 19.18 -1.41
N ILE A 6 5.37 18.41 -0.53
CA ILE A 6 5.34 18.66 0.93
C ILE A 6 6.04 19.99 1.29
N PRO A 7 7.28 20.27 0.82
CA PRO A 7 7.91 21.56 1.07
C PRO A 7 7.09 22.74 0.55
N ILE A 8 6.54 22.67 -0.66
CA ILE A 8 5.69 23.72 -1.23
C ILE A 8 4.45 23.95 -0.36
N PHE A 9 3.81 22.89 0.10
CA PHE A 9 2.63 22.98 0.97
C PHE A 9 2.96 23.67 2.30
N ILE A 10 4.11 23.33 2.92
CA ILE A 10 4.57 23.98 4.16
C ILE A 10 4.81 25.47 3.93
N VAL A 11 5.53 25.84 2.87
CA VAL A 11 5.78 27.24 2.51
C VAL A 11 4.46 27.98 2.27
N PHE A 12 3.52 27.36 1.54
CA PHE A 12 2.20 27.92 1.28
C PHE A 12 1.45 28.23 2.58
N VAL A 13 1.45 27.29 3.55
CA VAL A 13 0.80 27.48 4.86
C VAL A 13 1.45 28.64 5.63
N LEU A 14 2.79 28.74 5.63
CA LEU A 14 3.51 29.83 6.30
C LEU A 14 3.19 31.19 5.67
N VAL A 15 3.21 31.29 4.34
CA VAL A 15 2.87 32.50 3.62
C VAL A 15 1.42 32.91 3.89
N PHE A 16 0.49 31.97 3.85
CA PHE A 16 -0.92 32.22 4.14
C PHE A 16 -1.14 32.70 5.57
N SER A 17 -0.39 32.15 6.54
CA SER A 17 -0.40 32.61 7.93
C SER A 17 0.02 34.08 8.07
N LEU A 18 1.05 34.51 7.32
CA LEU A 18 1.49 35.90 7.30
C LEU A 18 0.41 36.85 6.77
N PHE A 19 -0.28 36.47 5.67
CA PHE A 19 -1.38 37.25 5.12
C PHE A 19 -2.56 37.40 6.08
N LYS A 20 -2.83 36.35 6.86
CA LYS A 20 -3.92 36.34 7.86
C LYS A 20 -3.50 36.92 9.21
N LYS A 21 -2.22 37.32 9.38
CA LYS A 21 -1.65 37.81 10.63
C LYS A 21 -1.86 36.86 11.83
N ILE A 22 -1.84 35.55 11.54
CA ILE A 22 -1.95 34.50 12.55
C ILE A 22 -0.54 34.01 12.88
N ASN A 23 -0.26 33.83 14.18
CA ASN A 23 1.01 33.24 14.59
C ASN A 23 1.01 31.74 14.23
N ALA A 24 1.76 31.39 13.19
CA ALA A 24 1.86 29.99 12.68
C ALA A 24 2.43 29.06 13.77
N TYR A 25 3.40 29.53 14.55
CA TYR A 25 4.02 28.73 15.60
C TYR A 25 3.03 28.42 16.74
N ASP A 26 2.30 29.40 17.24
CA ASP A 26 1.31 29.14 18.28
C ASP A 26 0.18 28.23 17.82
N SER A 27 -0.26 28.40 16.57
CA SER A 27 -1.26 27.51 15.95
C SER A 27 -0.75 26.07 15.83
N PHE A 28 0.51 25.90 15.44
CA PHE A 28 1.16 24.58 15.38
C PHE A 28 1.25 23.94 16.77
N VAL A 29 1.70 24.69 17.79
CA VAL A 29 1.81 24.20 19.17
C VAL A 29 0.44 23.82 19.74
N ALA A 30 -0.60 24.60 19.45
CA ALA A 30 -1.97 24.28 19.85
C ALA A 30 -2.46 22.97 19.20
N GLY A 31 -2.20 22.80 17.90
CA GLY A 31 -2.51 21.55 17.19
C GLY A 31 -1.72 20.34 17.73
N ALA A 32 -0.43 20.53 18.03
CA ALA A 32 0.41 19.48 18.61
C ALA A 32 -0.11 19.02 19.99
N LYS A 33 -0.57 19.94 20.83
CA LYS A 33 -1.20 19.60 22.14
C LYS A 33 -2.45 18.76 21.95
N GLN A 34 -3.33 19.11 21.01
CA GLN A 34 -4.53 18.32 20.71
C GLN A 34 -4.18 16.92 20.18
N SER A 35 -3.07 16.78 19.46
CA SER A 35 -2.61 15.48 18.94
C SER A 35 -2.19 14.52 20.07
N ILE A 36 -1.68 15.02 21.20
CA ILE A 36 -1.31 14.19 22.35
C ILE A 36 -2.54 13.48 22.93
N ASP A 37 -3.63 14.21 23.13
CA ASP A 37 -4.88 13.66 23.66
C ASP A 37 -5.45 12.60 22.67
N LEU A 38 -5.37 12.88 21.38
CA LEU A 38 -5.77 11.91 20.34
C LEU A 38 -4.92 10.64 20.43
N CYS A 39 -3.60 10.75 20.55
CA CYS A 39 -2.70 9.61 20.67
C CYS A 39 -3.03 8.75 21.91
N ILE A 40 -3.21 9.38 23.06
CA ILE A 40 -3.55 8.68 24.30
C ILE A 40 -4.88 7.92 24.17
N ASN A 41 -5.90 8.54 23.62
CA ASN A 41 -7.22 7.94 23.44
C ASN A 41 -7.22 6.81 22.40
N THR A 42 -6.36 6.89 21.38
CA THR A 42 -6.29 5.88 20.30
C THR A 42 -5.36 4.71 20.64
N PHE A 43 -4.38 4.93 21.51
CA PHE A 43 -3.33 3.97 21.84
C PHE A 43 -3.86 2.59 22.28
N PRO A 44 -4.85 2.45 23.18
CA PRO A 44 -5.36 1.13 23.59
C PRO A 44 -5.95 0.33 22.42
N TYR A 45 -6.62 0.99 21.48
CA TYR A 45 -7.18 0.34 20.29
C TYR A 45 -6.10 -0.16 19.36
N LEU A 46 -5.01 0.61 19.20
CA LEU A 46 -3.87 0.22 18.38
C LEU A 46 -3.14 -0.97 18.98
N VAL A 47 -2.90 -0.97 20.30
CA VAL A 47 -2.27 -2.11 21.00
C VAL A 47 -3.10 -3.37 20.81
N ALA A 48 -4.43 -3.30 20.95
CA ALA A 48 -5.31 -4.45 20.76
C ALA A 48 -5.23 -4.99 19.32
N ILE A 49 -5.29 -4.12 18.31
CA ILE A 49 -5.21 -4.51 16.89
C ILE A 49 -3.85 -5.16 16.60
N PHE A 50 -2.74 -4.54 17.02
CA PHE A 50 -1.41 -5.07 16.77
C PHE A 50 -1.18 -6.41 17.47
N SER A 51 -1.66 -6.55 18.72
CA SER A 51 -1.57 -7.83 19.44
C SER A 51 -2.34 -8.95 18.73
N ILE A 52 -3.53 -8.67 18.20
CA ILE A 52 -4.31 -9.64 17.42
C ILE A 52 -3.55 -10.06 16.16
N VAL A 53 -2.95 -9.10 15.44
CA VAL A 53 -2.21 -9.38 14.21
C VAL A 53 -0.96 -10.22 14.48
N GLU A 54 -0.20 -9.88 15.52
CA GLU A 54 0.98 -10.64 15.93
C GLU A 54 0.60 -12.07 16.34
N LEU A 55 -0.48 -12.24 17.10
CA LEU A 55 -0.99 -13.56 17.46
C LEU A 55 -1.44 -14.36 16.23
N LEU A 56 -2.09 -13.71 15.27
CA LEU A 56 -2.55 -14.33 14.03
C LEU A 56 -1.35 -14.85 13.20
N GLN A 57 -0.27 -14.07 13.13
CA GLN A 57 0.95 -14.45 12.43
C GLN A 57 1.73 -15.54 13.19
N ALA A 58 1.94 -15.34 14.49
CA ALA A 58 2.69 -16.28 15.33
C ALA A 58 2.02 -17.67 15.44
N SER A 59 0.68 -17.72 15.41
CA SER A 59 -0.07 -18.98 15.40
C SER A 59 -0.07 -19.70 14.05
N GLY A 60 0.42 -19.08 12.98
CA GLY A 60 0.32 -19.59 11.60
C GLY A 60 -1.09 -19.56 11.02
N LEU A 61 -2.07 -19.01 11.74
CA LEU A 61 -3.45 -18.94 11.29
C LEU A 61 -3.60 -18.05 10.05
N SER A 62 -2.76 -17.02 9.91
CA SER A 62 -2.69 -16.18 8.70
C SER A 62 -2.43 -17.02 7.43
N LEU A 63 -1.51 -17.98 7.51
CA LEU A 63 -1.19 -18.89 6.40
C LEU A 63 -2.36 -19.83 6.08
N VAL A 64 -3.05 -20.36 7.10
CA VAL A 64 -4.21 -21.23 6.90
C VAL A 64 -5.33 -20.47 6.20
N ILE A 65 -5.66 -19.25 6.66
CA ILE A 65 -6.68 -18.39 6.05
C ILE A 65 -6.27 -18.02 4.62
N SER A 66 -5.00 -17.70 4.40
CA SER A 66 -4.45 -17.39 3.09
C SER A 66 -4.61 -18.54 2.11
N ASN A 67 -4.28 -19.76 2.52
CA ASN A 67 -4.41 -20.95 1.69
C ASN A 67 -5.87 -21.24 1.32
N LEU A 68 -6.80 -21.05 2.25
CA LEU A 68 -8.23 -21.19 2.01
C LEU A 68 -8.79 -20.11 1.07
N ALA A 69 -8.30 -18.89 1.17
CA ALA A 69 -8.73 -17.76 0.36
C ALA A 69 -8.05 -17.73 -1.04
N SER A 70 -6.88 -18.34 -1.17
CA SER A 70 -6.07 -18.34 -2.39
C SER A 70 -6.84 -18.76 -3.67
N PRO A 71 -7.68 -19.83 -3.69
CA PRO A 71 -8.43 -20.20 -4.88
C PRO A 71 -9.42 -19.11 -5.31
N ILE A 72 -10.02 -18.41 -4.34
CA ILE A 72 -10.95 -17.31 -4.60
C ILE A 72 -10.19 -16.12 -5.22
N PHE A 73 -9.05 -15.74 -4.66
CA PHE A 73 -8.25 -14.62 -5.16
C PHE A 73 -7.65 -14.88 -6.54
N LYS A 74 -7.30 -16.14 -6.84
CA LYS A 74 -6.86 -16.55 -8.20
C LYS A 74 -7.93 -16.30 -9.26
N ILE A 75 -9.21 -16.50 -8.96
CA ILE A 75 -10.32 -16.21 -9.88
C ILE A 75 -10.33 -14.72 -10.24
N PHE A 76 -10.02 -13.84 -9.29
CA PHE A 76 -9.92 -12.39 -9.51
C PHE A 76 -8.57 -11.94 -10.10
N GLY A 77 -7.69 -12.89 -10.42
CA GLY A 77 -6.42 -12.59 -11.08
C GLY A 77 -5.31 -12.12 -10.14
N ILE A 78 -5.47 -12.26 -8.83
CA ILE A 78 -4.46 -11.95 -7.82
C ILE A 78 -3.53 -13.16 -7.69
N PRO A 79 -2.19 -12.96 -7.75
CA PRO A 79 -1.22 -14.02 -7.49
C PRO A 79 -1.40 -14.65 -6.10
N SER A 80 -1.31 -15.98 -6.00
CA SER A 80 -1.47 -16.69 -4.72
C SER A 80 -0.48 -16.27 -3.66
N GLU A 81 0.71 -15.87 -4.07
CA GLU A 81 1.82 -15.41 -3.25
C GLU A 81 1.50 -14.09 -2.51
N LEU A 82 0.53 -13.34 -3.02
CA LEU A 82 0.09 -12.07 -2.45
C LEU A 82 -1.16 -12.21 -1.57
N THR A 83 -1.72 -13.41 -1.44
CA THR A 83 -2.96 -13.63 -0.68
C THR A 83 -2.79 -13.27 0.80
N GLU A 84 -1.71 -13.74 1.42
CA GLU A 84 -1.42 -13.45 2.82
C GLU A 84 -1.17 -11.95 3.05
N PHE A 85 -0.39 -11.33 2.17
CA PHE A 85 -0.13 -9.90 2.18
C PHE A 85 -1.45 -9.09 2.13
N LEU A 86 -2.38 -9.50 1.29
CA LEU A 86 -3.67 -8.82 1.10
C LEU A 86 -4.61 -8.97 2.30
N ILE A 87 -4.55 -10.12 3.00
CA ILE A 87 -5.34 -10.37 4.21
C ILE A 87 -4.82 -9.56 5.39
N ILE A 88 -3.49 -9.44 5.53
CA ILE A 88 -2.87 -8.73 6.66
C ILE A 88 -2.88 -7.22 6.47
N ARG A 89 -2.86 -6.74 5.22
CA ARG A 89 -2.78 -5.32 4.88
C ARG A 89 -3.80 -4.41 5.58
N PRO A 90 -5.10 -4.77 5.73
CA PRO A 90 -6.07 -3.94 6.44
C PRO A 90 -5.78 -3.73 7.92
N PHE A 91 -4.98 -4.61 8.53
CA PHE A 91 -4.72 -4.60 9.97
C PHE A 91 -3.45 -3.84 10.35
N THR A 92 -2.37 -3.97 9.56
CA THR A 92 -1.06 -3.41 9.91
C THR A 92 -0.34 -2.81 8.69
N GLY A 93 0.17 -1.58 8.87
CA GLY A 93 1.00 -0.91 7.87
C GLY A 93 2.47 -1.34 7.96
N SER A 94 3.04 -1.35 9.16
CA SER A 94 4.43 -1.73 9.40
C SER A 94 4.69 -3.20 9.09
N GLY A 95 3.81 -4.11 9.53
CA GLY A 95 3.87 -5.52 9.19
C GLY A 95 3.78 -5.76 7.68
N SER A 96 2.94 -5.00 6.98
CA SER A 96 2.85 -5.08 5.51
C SER A 96 4.14 -4.62 4.82
N ILE A 97 4.86 -3.62 5.35
CA ILE A 97 6.17 -3.21 4.84
C ILE A 97 7.19 -4.33 5.03
N GLY A 98 7.19 -4.99 6.19
CA GLY A 98 8.04 -6.16 6.44
C GLY A 98 7.77 -7.30 5.46
N MET A 99 6.50 -7.62 5.22
CA MET A 99 6.10 -8.63 4.22
C MET A 99 6.50 -8.23 2.80
N LEU A 100 6.36 -6.95 2.43
CA LEU A 100 6.81 -6.44 1.14
C LEU A 100 8.33 -6.59 0.96
N SER A 101 9.11 -6.29 2.01
CA SER A 101 10.56 -6.50 2.00
C SER A 101 10.92 -7.98 1.82
N ASN A 102 10.19 -8.88 2.46
CA ASN A 102 10.35 -10.32 2.28
C ASN A 102 10.03 -10.78 0.85
N ILE A 103 8.95 -10.27 0.27
CA ILE A 103 8.58 -10.53 -1.14
C ILE A 103 9.72 -10.08 -2.07
N PHE A 104 10.32 -8.92 -1.83
CA PHE A 104 11.47 -8.44 -2.61
C PHE A 104 12.70 -9.35 -2.48
N SER A 105 12.94 -9.88 -1.28
CA SER A 105 14.05 -10.79 -1.04
C SER A 105 13.89 -12.13 -1.74
N ILE A 106 12.66 -12.64 -1.83
CA ILE A 106 12.35 -13.95 -2.43
C ILE A 106 12.23 -13.86 -3.96
N TYR A 107 11.49 -12.88 -4.47
CA TYR A 107 11.12 -12.80 -5.90
C TYR A 107 11.94 -11.75 -6.67
N GLY A 108 12.71 -10.93 -5.98
CA GLY A 108 13.41 -9.77 -6.55
C GLY A 108 12.48 -8.57 -6.79
N PRO A 109 13.02 -7.33 -6.75
CA PRO A 109 12.23 -6.09 -6.85
C PRO A 109 11.55 -5.91 -8.21
N ASP A 110 12.14 -6.46 -9.28
CA ASP A 110 11.65 -6.30 -10.65
C ASP A 110 10.64 -7.37 -11.09
N SER A 111 10.34 -8.36 -10.25
CA SER A 111 9.38 -9.40 -10.57
C SER A 111 7.95 -8.87 -10.68
N PHE A 112 7.11 -9.57 -11.44
CA PHE A 112 5.68 -9.24 -11.55
C PHE A 112 4.99 -9.24 -10.18
N ILE A 113 5.31 -10.23 -9.32
CA ILE A 113 4.75 -10.38 -7.98
C ILE A 113 5.10 -9.16 -7.12
N SER A 114 6.38 -8.74 -7.12
CA SER A 114 6.85 -7.57 -6.37
C SER A 114 6.20 -6.28 -6.84
N LYS A 115 6.04 -6.09 -8.14
CA LYS A 115 5.34 -4.92 -8.69
C LYS A 115 3.86 -4.91 -8.32
N CYS A 116 3.18 -6.06 -8.38
CA CYS A 116 1.81 -6.16 -7.89
C CYS A 116 1.70 -5.84 -6.40
N ALA A 117 2.62 -6.34 -5.56
CA ALA A 117 2.66 -6.05 -4.13
C ALA A 117 2.82 -4.54 -3.86
N CYS A 118 3.70 -3.85 -4.60
CA CYS A 118 3.87 -2.39 -4.50
C CYS A 118 2.59 -1.64 -4.85
N VAL A 119 1.91 -2.04 -5.92
CA VAL A 119 0.68 -1.35 -6.35
C VAL A 119 -0.44 -1.61 -5.34
N ILE A 120 -0.59 -2.84 -4.83
CA ILE A 120 -1.53 -3.16 -3.75
C ILE A 120 -1.22 -2.32 -2.51
N MET A 121 0.05 -2.22 -2.11
CA MET A 121 0.49 -1.40 -0.98
C MET A 121 0.10 0.07 -1.15
N SER A 122 0.16 0.58 -2.35
CA SER A 122 -0.13 1.99 -2.66
C SER A 122 -1.62 2.30 -2.76
N CYS A 123 -2.46 1.34 -3.16
CA CYS A 123 -3.91 1.55 -3.37
C CYS A 123 -4.78 1.11 -2.19
N SER A 124 -4.20 0.45 -1.18
CA SER A 124 -4.92 -0.01 -0.01
C SER A 124 -4.41 0.65 1.27
N GLU A 125 -5.33 0.92 2.21
CA GLU A 125 -5.01 1.51 3.51
C GLU A 125 -5.24 0.51 4.65
N THR A 126 -4.64 0.80 5.83
CA THR A 126 -4.85 0.05 7.06
C THR A 126 -6.23 0.37 7.65
N THR A 127 -7.25 -0.28 7.13
CA THR A 127 -8.66 0.01 7.43
C THR A 127 -8.94 0.07 8.93
N PHE A 128 -8.46 -0.91 9.70
CA PHE A 128 -8.72 -0.96 11.14
C PHE A 128 -8.03 0.16 11.91
N TYR A 129 -6.81 0.54 11.52
CA TYR A 129 -6.11 1.69 12.08
C TYR A 129 -6.88 3.00 11.82
N VAL A 130 -7.27 3.23 10.56
CA VAL A 130 -8.02 4.43 10.17
C VAL A 130 -9.34 4.51 10.94
N VAL A 131 -10.08 3.40 11.01
CA VAL A 131 -11.32 3.33 11.79
C VAL A 131 -11.06 3.64 13.27
N ALA A 132 -10.03 3.06 13.89
CA ALA A 132 -9.70 3.32 15.29
C ALA A 132 -9.41 4.80 15.55
N VAL A 133 -8.60 5.44 14.71
CA VAL A 133 -8.24 6.86 14.85
C VAL A 133 -9.46 7.77 14.69
N TYR A 134 -10.24 7.60 13.62
CA TYR A 134 -11.37 8.49 13.36
C TYR A 134 -12.53 8.31 14.34
N PHE A 135 -12.81 7.07 14.77
CA PHE A 135 -13.94 6.80 15.65
C PHE A 135 -13.61 6.93 17.14
N SER A 136 -12.33 6.95 17.53
CA SER A 136 -11.94 7.25 18.91
C SER A 136 -12.34 8.67 19.33
N THR A 137 -12.37 9.62 18.38
CA THR A 137 -12.68 11.03 18.62
C THR A 137 -14.15 11.39 18.39
N THR A 138 -14.91 10.52 17.72
CA THR A 138 -16.33 10.78 17.42
C THR A 138 -17.25 10.16 18.46
N LYS A 139 -18.39 10.82 18.71
CA LYS A 139 -19.45 10.29 19.57
C LYS A 139 -20.24 9.14 18.91
N ILE A 140 -19.94 8.79 17.66
CA ILE A 140 -20.64 7.77 16.88
C ILE A 140 -20.11 6.40 17.27
N LYS A 141 -20.91 5.62 18.01
CA LYS A 141 -20.55 4.27 18.46
C LYS A 141 -20.96 3.14 17.50
N LYS A 142 -21.74 3.43 16.46
CA LYS A 142 -22.29 2.40 15.55
C LYS A 142 -21.54 2.39 14.22
N LEU A 143 -20.53 1.53 14.11
CA LEU A 143 -19.70 1.28 12.90
C LEU A 143 -20.35 0.35 11.87
N ARG A 144 -21.68 0.23 11.87
CA ARG A 144 -22.45 -0.85 11.24
C ARG A 144 -22.01 -1.24 9.81
N TYR A 145 -21.71 -0.27 8.96
CA TYR A 145 -21.35 -0.51 7.55
C TYR A 145 -19.94 -0.04 7.16
N VAL A 146 -19.25 0.67 8.04
CA VAL A 146 -17.96 1.31 7.69
C VAL A 146 -16.90 0.26 7.40
N ILE A 147 -16.70 -0.69 8.30
CA ILE A 147 -15.65 -1.72 8.13
C ILE A 147 -15.91 -2.58 6.88
N PRO A 148 -17.12 -3.16 6.68
CA PRO A 148 -17.37 -3.94 5.47
C PRO A 148 -17.19 -3.16 4.18
N VAL A 149 -17.65 -1.91 4.12
CA VAL A 149 -17.50 -1.06 2.93
C VAL A 149 -16.03 -0.77 2.64
N CYS A 150 -15.24 -0.43 3.67
CA CYS A 150 -13.81 -0.19 3.50
C CYS A 150 -13.06 -1.44 3.05
N LEU A 151 -13.37 -2.61 3.60
CA LEU A 151 -12.74 -3.87 3.20
C LEU A 151 -13.09 -4.26 1.75
N ILE A 152 -14.35 -4.12 1.37
CA ILE A 152 -14.79 -4.37 -0.02
C ILE A 152 -14.10 -3.40 -0.97
N SER A 153 -14.04 -2.12 -0.63
CA SER A 153 -13.38 -1.09 -1.45
C SER A 153 -11.88 -1.38 -1.60
N ALA A 154 -11.18 -1.74 -0.51
CA ALA A 154 -9.77 -2.12 -0.55
C ALA A 154 -9.53 -3.38 -1.39
N PHE A 155 -10.41 -4.37 -1.30
CA PHE A 155 -10.36 -5.57 -2.11
C PHE A 155 -10.55 -5.26 -3.60
N LEU A 156 -11.58 -4.49 -3.96
CA LEU A 156 -11.82 -4.07 -5.35
C LEU A 156 -10.66 -3.25 -5.90
N GLY A 157 -10.11 -2.33 -5.09
CA GLY A 157 -8.90 -1.57 -5.44
C GLY A 157 -7.72 -2.49 -5.75
N SER A 158 -7.51 -3.52 -4.95
CA SER A 158 -6.43 -4.49 -5.14
C SER A 158 -6.62 -5.34 -6.40
N VAL A 159 -7.85 -5.74 -6.72
CA VAL A 159 -8.19 -6.46 -7.97
C VAL A 159 -7.87 -5.59 -9.18
N ILE A 160 -8.33 -4.35 -9.18
CA ILE A 160 -8.06 -3.39 -10.27
C ILE A 160 -6.56 -3.13 -10.40
N ALA A 161 -5.86 -2.96 -9.28
CA ALA A 161 -4.41 -2.77 -9.23
C ALA A 161 -3.66 -3.92 -9.88
N CYS A 162 -3.99 -5.17 -9.53
CA CYS A 162 -3.38 -6.37 -10.14
C CYS A 162 -3.69 -6.46 -11.64
N ALA A 163 -4.91 -6.15 -12.05
CA ALA A 163 -5.30 -6.15 -13.46
C ALA A 163 -4.49 -5.11 -14.27
N LEU A 164 -4.38 -3.89 -13.77
CA LEU A 164 -3.56 -2.84 -14.39
C LEU A 164 -2.07 -3.21 -14.44
N CYS A 165 -1.55 -3.76 -13.34
CA CYS A 165 -0.17 -4.23 -13.28
C CYS A 165 0.10 -5.32 -14.34
N ARG A 166 -0.85 -6.24 -14.55
CA ARG A 166 -0.75 -7.28 -15.58
C ARG A 166 -0.73 -6.69 -16.99
N ILE A 167 -1.60 -5.72 -17.28
CA ILE A 167 -1.64 -5.04 -18.59
C ILE A 167 -0.31 -4.31 -18.83
N MET A 168 0.15 -3.54 -17.86
CA MET A 168 1.43 -2.83 -17.96
C MET A 168 2.61 -3.79 -18.13
N TRP A 169 2.60 -4.92 -17.43
CA TRP A 169 3.63 -5.96 -17.54
C TRP A 169 3.68 -6.57 -18.94
N ILE A 170 2.52 -6.88 -19.53
CA ILE A 170 2.44 -7.41 -20.90
C ILE A 170 2.98 -6.39 -21.90
N ILE A 171 2.60 -5.12 -21.79
CA ILE A 171 3.07 -4.04 -22.67
C ILE A 171 4.60 -3.89 -22.54
N PHE A 172 5.13 -3.90 -21.32
CA PHE A 172 6.57 -3.78 -21.06
C PHE A 172 7.35 -4.99 -21.60
N CYS A 173 6.83 -6.21 -21.39
CA CYS A 173 7.44 -7.43 -21.91
C CYS A 173 7.47 -7.45 -23.44
N ASN A 174 6.36 -7.06 -24.09
CA ASN A 174 6.30 -6.97 -25.55
C ASN A 174 7.29 -5.92 -26.11
N LYS A 175 7.44 -4.79 -25.42
CA LYS A 175 8.41 -3.75 -25.82
C LYS A 175 9.85 -4.26 -25.68
N LEU A 176 10.18 -4.97 -24.60
CA LEU A 176 11.49 -5.58 -24.40
C LEU A 176 11.81 -6.66 -25.46
N LEU A 177 10.84 -7.50 -25.80
CA LEU A 177 11.00 -8.53 -26.84
C LEU A 177 11.24 -7.87 -28.20
N SER A 178 10.52 -6.81 -28.54
CA SER A 178 10.72 -6.05 -29.78
C SER A 178 12.12 -5.43 -29.85
N VAL A 179 12.61 -4.84 -28.77
CA VAL A 179 13.98 -4.27 -28.71
C VAL A 179 15.04 -5.36 -28.84
N ARG A 180 14.85 -6.51 -28.20
CA ARG A 180 15.77 -7.66 -28.27
C ARG A 180 15.80 -8.27 -29.68
N GLN A 181 14.65 -8.40 -30.34
CA GLN A 181 14.58 -8.83 -31.73
C GLN A 181 15.30 -7.86 -32.67
N PHE A 182 15.13 -6.56 -32.46
CA PHE A 182 15.82 -5.53 -33.25
C PHE A 182 17.33 -5.57 -33.04
N GLN A 183 17.82 -5.76 -31.83
CA GLN A 183 19.26 -5.92 -31.57
C GLN A 183 19.85 -7.19 -32.22
N ASN A 184 19.14 -8.31 -32.13
CA ASN A 184 19.57 -9.54 -32.79
C ASN A 184 19.61 -9.38 -34.30
N HIS A 185 18.66 -8.68 -34.89
CA HIS A 185 18.65 -8.40 -36.34
C HIS A 185 19.80 -7.48 -36.76
N LEU A 186 20.12 -6.46 -35.97
CA LEU A 186 21.28 -5.61 -36.19
C LEU A 186 22.61 -6.37 -36.10
N HIS A 187 22.70 -7.30 -35.13
CA HIS A 187 23.89 -8.13 -34.96
C HIS A 187 24.08 -9.06 -36.17
N TYR A 188 22.99 -9.63 -36.69
CA TYR A 188 22.99 -10.47 -37.91
C TYR A 188 23.43 -9.68 -39.14
N LEU A 189 22.89 -8.48 -39.36
CA LEU A 189 23.26 -7.60 -40.47
C LEU A 189 24.73 -7.18 -40.39
N LYS A 190 25.25 -6.94 -39.18
CA LYS A 190 26.64 -6.58 -38.96
C LYS A 190 27.60 -7.74 -39.23
N SER A 191 27.20 -8.96 -38.97
CA SER A 191 27.94 -10.18 -39.29
C SER A 191 28.05 -10.38 -40.82
N MET A 192 26.93 -10.18 -41.55
CA MET A 192 26.89 -10.30 -43.01
C MET A 192 27.66 -9.16 -43.75
N ALA A 193 27.90 -8.04 -43.13
CA ALA A 193 28.66 -6.91 -43.72
C ALA A 193 30.18 -7.02 -43.52
N LEU A 194 30.62 -8.03 -42.74
CA LEU A 194 32.02 -8.31 -42.45
C LEU A 194 32.58 -9.51 -43.23
N GLU A 195 31.71 -10.24 -43.96
CA GLU A 195 32.06 -11.24 -44.98
C GLU A 195 32.09 -10.61 -46.40
#